data_1df9e7907bba8dbd5a07bc0cb6546125
#
_entry.id   1df9e7907bba8dbd5a07bc0cb6546125
#
_cell.length_a   1.000
_cell.length_b   1.000
_cell.length_c   1.000
_cell.angle_alpha   90.00
_cell.angle_beta   90.00
_cell.angle_gamma   90.00
#
_symmetry.space_group_name_H-M   'P 1'
#
loop_
_entity.id
_entity.type
_entity.pdbx_description
1 polymer ?
#
loop_
_entity_poly.entity_id
_entity_poly.type
_entity_poly.pdbx_seq_one_letter_code
_entity_poly.pdbx_strand_id
1 'polypeptide(L)'
;MPAENLVLDAALTVNSYSITYTINGEEYTAQTYEFGAAVSAPEYTVPEGHTFSGWDIPETMPAENLVLDAALTVNEYTVTYNINGEIYAIQVYAYGEEVFAPAYDVPDHFTFSGWDTPATMPAENIVLDATLVEDGKYTVSFMVDGETYFTFTGYEGDVITVPENPEKLGYTFDAWDGMPEDGVLPAANITVTAVWSVNTYTITYKVNGKGYSVQTYEYGAAIITPAYDVPEGYTFSGWSVPETMPAEDLVVDATCTINVYEVTLIDGFNGDPIAVLYVEHGQDAILPDAPEHAGYIFDRWDGDSTNVTENRTIAACYWMIGDVNHDGEITTYDALLIMRYALGLETEGNELIMDFNGDGCVDSLDALLVLRRSIGAA
;
A
#
# COMPACT_ATOMS: atom_id res chain seq x y z
N MET A 1 -30.67 -55.23 42.57
CA MET A 1 -29.97 -54.00 42.16
C MET A 1 -29.34 -54.29 40.79
N PRO A 2 -29.76 -53.66 39.75
CA PRO A 2 -29.05 -53.74 38.49
C PRO A 2 -27.73 -53.00 38.65
N ALA A 3 -26.61 -53.66 38.32
CA ALA A 3 -25.28 -53.07 38.27
C ALA A 3 -25.18 -52.28 36.96
N GLU A 4 -25.53 -51.01 37.01
CA GLU A 4 -25.19 -50.13 35.90
C GLU A 4 -23.72 -49.73 36.04
N ASN A 5 -22.97 -49.96 35.00
CA ASN A 5 -21.62 -49.44 34.91
C ASN A 5 -21.71 -47.90 34.81
N LEU A 6 -21.37 -47.23 35.90
CA LEU A 6 -21.25 -45.77 35.89
C LEU A 6 -19.95 -45.43 35.15
N VAL A 7 -20.07 -44.92 33.96
CA VAL A 7 -18.93 -44.29 33.26
C VAL A 7 -18.84 -42.85 33.77
N LEU A 8 -17.82 -42.62 34.54
CA LEU A 8 -17.48 -41.25 34.95
C LEU A 8 -16.50 -40.68 33.95
N ASP A 9 -17.00 -39.80 33.08
CA ASP A 9 -16.15 -38.98 32.23
C ASP A 9 -15.64 -37.80 33.05
N ALA A 10 -14.35 -37.78 33.26
CA ALA A 10 -13.69 -36.61 33.86
C ALA A 10 -13.34 -35.61 32.73
N ALA A 11 -14.01 -34.51 32.69
CA ALA A 11 -13.57 -33.41 31.86
C ALA A 11 -12.37 -32.73 32.55
N LEU A 12 -11.23 -32.90 31.96
CA LEU A 12 -10.02 -32.18 32.39
C LEU A 12 -9.92 -30.89 31.60
N THR A 13 -9.77 -29.80 32.28
CA THR A 13 -9.44 -28.52 31.68
C THR A 13 -7.98 -28.22 31.95
N VAL A 14 -7.30 -27.74 30.94
CA VAL A 14 -5.91 -27.28 31.14
C VAL A 14 -5.97 -26.00 32.00
N ASN A 15 -5.18 -25.98 33.05
CA ASN A 15 -5.07 -24.78 33.87
C ASN A 15 -4.31 -23.70 33.11
N SER A 16 -4.73 -22.47 33.31
CA SER A 16 -4.06 -21.31 32.76
C SER A 16 -3.28 -20.59 33.86
N TYR A 17 -2.14 -20.08 33.50
CA TYR A 17 -1.26 -19.33 34.38
C TYR A 17 -0.87 -18.03 33.69
N SER A 18 -0.54 -17.04 34.47
CA SER A 18 -0.17 -15.72 33.96
C SER A 18 1.34 -15.50 34.01
N ILE A 19 1.82 -14.81 33.01
CA ILE A 19 3.15 -14.18 33.07
C ILE A 19 2.93 -12.68 33.15
N THR A 20 3.38 -12.08 34.24
CA THR A 20 3.47 -10.62 34.37
C THR A 20 4.86 -10.20 33.91
N TYR A 21 4.91 -9.43 32.86
CA TYR A 21 6.14 -8.84 32.35
C TYR A 21 6.33 -7.48 33.00
N THR A 22 7.46 -7.31 33.66
CA THR A 22 7.83 -6.03 34.28
C THR A 22 9.07 -5.47 33.60
N ILE A 23 9.23 -4.15 33.70
CA ILE A 23 10.42 -3.44 33.26
C ILE A 23 10.88 -2.59 34.41
N ASN A 24 12.09 -2.85 34.91
CA ASN A 24 12.64 -2.20 36.09
C ASN A 24 11.67 -2.28 37.31
N GLY A 25 10.96 -3.40 37.43
CA GLY A 25 10.01 -3.65 38.51
C GLY A 25 8.61 -3.07 38.31
N GLU A 26 8.38 -2.25 37.30
CA GLU A 26 7.05 -1.71 36.93
C GLU A 26 6.35 -2.63 35.92
N GLU A 27 5.06 -2.89 36.15
CA GLU A 27 4.30 -3.76 35.28
C GLU A 27 4.13 -3.14 33.86
N TYR A 28 4.56 -3.88 32.85
CA TYR A 28 4.37 -3.51 31.45
C TYR A 28 3.10 -4.13 30.89
N THR A 29 2.94 -5.44 31.02
CA THR A 29 1.77 -6.18 30.56
C THR A 29 1.69 -7.54 31.23
N ALA A 30 0.54 -8.18 31.14
CA ALA A 30 0.37 -9.57 31.56
C ALA A 30 -0.27 -10.40 30.45
N GLN A 31 0.19 -11.61 30.28
CA GLN A 31 -0.34 -12.57 29.31
C GLN A 31 -0.69 -13.87 30.01
N THR A 32 -1.76 -14.53 29.55
CA THR A 32 -2.20 -15.79 30.13
C THR A 32 -2.01 -16.90 29.12
N TYR A 33 -1.44 -18.00 29.58
CA TYR A 33 -1.16 -19.19 28.77
C TYR A 33 -1.72 -20.41 29.46
N GLU A 34 -2.13 -21.40 28.67
CA GLU A 34 -2.39 -22.73 29.20
C GLU A 34 -1.09 -23.42 29.61
N PHE A 35 -1.16 -24.26 30.63
CA PHE A 35 0.00 -25.06 31.06
C PHE A 35 0.62 -25.83 29.88
N GLY A 36 1.92 -25.68 29.70
CA GLY A 36 2.67 -26.33 28.62
C GLY A 36 2.56 -25.64 27.23
N ALA A 37 1.79 -24.59 27.11
CA ALA A 37 1.75 -23.80 25.89
C ALA A 37 3.08 -23.08 25.64
N ALA A 38 3.47 -22.94 24.39
CA ALA A 38 4.66 -22.17 24.02
C ALA A 38 4.49 -20.70 24.44
N VAL A 39 5.52 -20.16 25.07
CA VAL A 39 5.54 -18.77 25.53
C VAL A 39 6.24 -17.89 24.49
N SER A 40 5.70 -16.72 24.24
CA SER A 40 6.32 -15.68 23.41
C SER A 40 6.38 -14.36 24.19
N ALA A 41 7.50 -13.67 24.10
CA ALA A 41 7.61 -12.35 24.70
C ALA A 41 6.68 -11.35 24.01
N PRO A 42 6.08 -10.42 24.76
CA PRO A 42 5.37 -9.30 24.17
C PRO A 42 6.34 -8.41 23.38
N GLU A 43 5.83 -7.75 22.34
CA GLU A 43 6.60 -6.74 21.64
C GLU A 43 6.82 -5.52 22.55
N TYR A 44 8.04 -5.03 22.54
CA TYR A 44 8.41 -3.82 23.25
C TYR A 44 9.22 -2.91 22.35
N THR A 45 8.76 -1.69 22.20
CA THR A 45 9.52 -0.65 21.49
C THR A 45 10.49 0.00 22.45
N VAL A 46 11.76 -0.28 22.26
CA VAL A 46 12.81 0.30 23.11
C VAL A 46 12.88 1.80 22.87
N PRO A 47 12.74 2.62 23.91
CA PRO A 47 12.93 4.06 23.76
C PRO A 47 14.34 4.38 23.28
N GLU A 48 14.46 5.47 22.53
CA GLU A 48 15.76 5.98 22.12
C GLU A 48 16.70 6.15 23.32
N GLY A 49 17.96 5.89 23.14
CA GLY A 49 18.97 6.02 24.18
C GLY A 49 18.88 4.99 25.31
N HIS A 50 18.13 3.95 25.14
CA HIS A 50 18.00 2.89 26.13
C HIS A 50 18.39 1.53 25.57
N THR A 51 18.79 0.66 26.47
CA THR A 51 19.03 -0.76 26.19
C THR A 51 18.04 -1.59 26.98
N PHE A 52 17.36 -2.47 26.29
CA PHE A 52 16.42 -3.41 26.87
C PHE A 52 17.04 -4.79 26.92
N SER A 53 17.09 -5.40 28.12
CA SER A 53 17.71 -6.72 28.29
C SER A 53 16.93 -7.86 27.65
N GLY A 54 15.65 -7.63 27.34
CA GLY A 54 14.70 -8.68 27.04
C GLY A 54 14.21 -9.40 28.30
N TRP A 55 13.11 -10.13 28.17
CA TRP A 55 12.62 -11.02 29.21
C TRP A 55 13.17 -12.43 28.98
N ASP A 56 13.66 -13.05 30.03
CA ASP A 56 14.10 -14.46 30.01
C ASP A 56 12.86 -15.36 30.11
N ILE A 57 12.28 -15.66 28.96
CA ILE A 57 11.04 -16.41 28.86
C ILE A 57 11.30 -17.93 28.86
N PRO A 58 10.47 -18.74 29.55
CA PRO A 58 10.55 -20.18 29.43
C PRO A 58 10.03 -20.63 28.04
N GLU A 59 10.51 -21.75 27.53
CA GLU A 59 10.02 -22.35 26.29
C GLU A 59 8.51 -22.64 26.35
N THR A 60 8.04 -23.13 27.50
CA THR A 60 6.64 -23.49 27.75
C THR A 60 6.18 -23.01 29.11
N MET A 61 4.89 -22.73 29.25
CA MET A 61 4.28 -22.24 30.49
C MET A 61 4.33 -23.28 31.58
N PRO A 62 5.02 -22.98 32.72
CA PRO A 62 5.04 -23.84 33.89
C PRO A 62 3.68 -23.83 34.63
N ALA A 63 3.55 -24.70 35.65
CA ALA A 63 2.32 -24.79 36.45
C ALA A 63 2.29 -23.72 37.60
N GLU A 64 2.73 -22.52 37.32
CA GLU A 64 2.75 -21.40 38.25
C GLU A 64 2.69 -20.07 37.50
N ASN A 65 2.27 -19.01 38.19
CA ASN A 65 2.35 -17.66 37.66
C ASN A 65 3.78 -17.15 37.76
N LEU A 66 4.24 -16.49 36.73
CA LEU A 66 5.59 -15.93 36.67
C LEU A 66 5.54 -14.39 36.67
N VAL A 67 6.58 -13.82 37.23
CA VAL A 67 6.93 -12.41 37.05
C VAL A 67 8.32 -12.38 36.40
N LEU A 68 8.37 -11.86 35.18
CA LEU A 68 9.62 -11.76 34.42
C LEU A 68 10.00 -10.29 34.33
N ASP A 69 11.07 -9.93 34.98
CA ASP A 69 11.57 -8.56 34.98
C ASP A 69 12.69 -8.41 33.96
N ALA A 70 12.55 -7.40 33.12
CA ALA A 70 13.58 -6.99 32.18
C ALA A 70 14.18 -5.66 32.62
N ALA A 71 15.45 -5.49 32.39
CA ALA A 71 16.11 -4.23 32.63
C ALA A 71 16.00 -3.32 31.40
N LEU A 72 15.49 -2.14 31.62
CA LEU A 72 15.61 -1.00 30.70
C LEU A 72 16.63 -0.05 31.32
N THR A 73 17.79 0.01 30.69
CA THR A 73 18.89 0.85 31.16
C THR A 73 19.09 2.03 30.23
N VAL A 74 19.32 3.19 30.79
CA VAL A 74 19.74 4.35 30.01
C VAL A 74 21.16 4.08 29.51
N ASN A 75 21.37 4.26 28.23
CA ASN A 75 22.70 4.12 27.64
C ASN A 75 23.55 5.34 27.99
N GLU A 76 24.84 5.08 28.18
CA GLU A 76 25.82 6.13 28.34
C GLU A 76 26.53 6.40 27.03
N TYR A 77 26.79 7.68 26.77
CA TYR A 77 27.46 8.15 25.56
C TYR A 77 28.56 9.13 25.96
N THR A 78 29.55 9.28 25.10
CA THR A 78 30.69 10.13 25.34
C THR A 78 30.55 11.47 24.63
N VAL A 79 30.98 12.51 25.32
CA VAL A 79 31.28 13.83 24.72
C VAL A 79 32.79 13.99 24.72
N THR A 80 33.37 14.09 23.51
CA THR A 80 34.77 14.42 23.33
C THR A 80 34.88 15.90 23.03
N TYR A 81 35.59 16.61 23.90
CA TYR A 81 35.85 18.05 23.73
C TYR A 81 37.26 18.22 23.13
N ASN A 82 37.32 18.79 21.94
CA ASN A 82 38.58 19.10 21.26
C ASN A 82 38.84 20.61 21.30
N ILE A 83 40.12 20.95 21.31
CA ILE A 83 40.61 22.31 21.07
C ILE A 83 41.61 22.22 19.92
N ASN A 84 41.33 22.92 18.82
CA ASN A 84 42.15 22.94 17.61
C ASN A 84 42.44 21.51 17.07
N GLY A 85 41.48 20.60 17.19
CA GLY A 85 41.58 19.22 16.73
C GLY A 85 42.26 18.24 17.71
N GLU A 86 42.79 18.75 18.82
CA GLU A 86 43.36 17.90 19.88
C GLU A 86 42.36 17.66 21.00
N ILE A 87 42.30 16.46 21.49
CA ILE A 87 41.40 16.09 22.62
C ILE A 87 41.79 16.84 23.87
N TYR A 88 40.92 17.66 24.38
CA TYR A 88 41.05 18.36 25.65
C TYR A 88 40.46 17.53 26.82
N ALA A 89 39.23 17.03 26.62
CA ALA A 89 38.53 16.25 27.65
C ALA A 89 37.56 15.25 27.00
N ILE A 90 37.27 14.18 27.73
CA ILE A 90 36.19 13.25 27.40
C ILE A 90 35.35 13.13 28.67
N GLN A 91 34.03 13.31 28.53
CA GLN A 91 33.05 13.14 29.58
C GLN A 91 32.00 12.12 29.14
N VAL A 92 31.43 11.42 30.13
CA VAL A 92 30.40 10.40 29.91
C VAL A 92 29.12 10.89 30.55
N TYR A 93 28.01 10.79 29.80
CA TYR A 93 26.70 11.17 30.28
C TYR A 93 25.70 10.08 29.92
N ALA A 94 24.70 9.91 30.77
CA ALA A 94 23.54 9.11 30.41
C ALA A 94 22.71 9.83 29.34
N TYR A 95 22.02 9.06 28.49
CA TYR A 95 21.06 9.64 27.52
C TYR A 95 20.07 10.60 28.20
N GLY A 96 19.91 11.79 27.65
CA GLY A 96 19.02 12.82 28.18
C GLY A 96 19.55 13.60 29.36
N GLU A 97 20.74 13.25 29.86
CA GLU A 97 21.42 14.02 30.95
C GLU A 97 21.87 15.39 30.42
N GLU A 98 21.80 16.41 31.25
CA GLU A 98 22.27 17.74 30.93
C GLU A 98 23.78 17.74 30.70
N VAL A 99 24.23 18.31 29.57
CA VAL A 99 25.64 18.32 29.18
C VAL A 99 26.28 19.64 29.57
N PHE A 100 27.38 19.54 30.34
CA PHE A 100 28.16 20.70 30.73
C PHE A 100 29.57 20.65 30.14
N ALA A 101 29.96 21.74 29.48
CA ALA A 101 31.33 21.86 29.00
C ALA A 101 32.35 21.88 30.16
N PRO A 102 33.50 21.26 29.99
CA PRO A 102 34.58 21.36 30.98
C PRO A 102 35.09 22.81 31.05
N ALA A 103 35.56 23.20 32.24
CA ALA A 103 36.24 24.47 32.38
C ALA A 103 37.55 24.48 31.58
N TYR A 104 37.81 25.59 30.90
CA TYR A 104 39.06 25.80 30.16
C TYR A 104 39.66 27.15 30.52
N ASP A 105 40.90 27.10 31.04
CA ASP A 105 41.65 28.32 31.31
C ASP A 105 42.30 28.82 30.02
N VAL A 106 41.73 29.88 29.47
CA VAL A 106 42.23 30.46 28.21
C VAL A 106 43.57 31.13 28.46
N PRO A 107 44.63 30.76 27.72
CA PRO A 107 45.92 31.40 27.86
C PRO A 107 45.84 32.90 27.57
N ASP A 108 46.72 33.68 28.15
CA ASP A 108 46.86 35.08 27.84
C ASP A 108 47.07 35.29 26.30
N HIS A 109 46.39 36.27 25.74
CA HIS A 109 46.41 36.60 24.32
C HIS A 109 45.75 35.57 23.37
N PHE A 110 44.87 34.74 23.90
CA PHE A 110 44.05 33.83 23.12
C PHE A 110 42.57 34.09 23.36
N THR A 111 41.80 33.91 22.30
CA THR A 111 40.34 33.90 22.37
C THR A 111 39.86 32.49 22.16
N PHE A 112 39.04 31.99 23.07
CA PHE A 112 38.45 30.67 23.01
C PHE A 112 37.00 30.71 22.50
N SER A 113 36.66 29.93 21.47
CA SER A 113 35.33 29.93 20.88
C SER A 113 34.25 29.33 21.77
N GLY A 114 34.64 28.57 22.79
CA GLY A 114 33.72 27.72 23.55
C GLY A 114 33.34 26.43 22.78
N TRP A 115 32.71 25.52 23.48
CA TRP A 115 32.06 24.34 22.88
C TRP A 115 30.57 24.56 22.79
N ASP A 116 29.97 24.24 21.64
CA ASP A 116 28.52 24.26 21.44
C ASP A 116 27.93 22.95 21.98
N THR A 117 27.69 22.91 23.31
CA THR A 117 27.16 21.73 23.96
C THR A 117 25.67 21.59 23.73
N PRO A 118 25.18 20.40 23.37
CA PRO A 118 23.75 20.16 23.36
C PRO A 118 23.18 20.31 24.78
N ALA A 119 21.94 20.71 24.92
CA ALA A 119 21.30 20.86 26.23
C ALA A 119 21.25 19.52 26.98
N THR A 120 21.04 18.43 26.27
CA THR A 120 21.00 17.07 26.82
C THR A 120 21.73 16.09 25.90
N MET A 121 22.24 15.01 26.50
CA MET A 121 23.00 13.99 25.76
C MET A 121 22.12 13.25 24.76
N PRO A 122 22.46 13.29 23.46
CA PRO A 122 21.78 12.51 22.43
C PRO A 122 22.08 11.00 22.56
N ALA A 123 21.38 10.19 21.76
CA ALA A 123 21.58 8.73 21.75
C ALA A 123 22.80 8.31 20.90
N GLU A 124 23.85 9.10 20.91
CA GLU A 124 25.10 8.85 20.18
C GLU A 124 26.28 9.54 20.86
N ASN A 125 27.49 9.02 20.57
CA ASN A 125 28.70 9.71 21.00
C ASN A 125 28.91 10.97 20.15
N ILE A 126 29.25 12.07 20.79
CA ILE A 126 29.46 13.35 20.12
C ILE A 126 30.89 13.86 20.31
N VAL A 127 31.34 14.60 19.31
CA VAL A 127 32.64 15.32 19.36
C VAL A 127 32.34 16.79 19.20
N LEU A 128 32.81 17.61 20.12
CA LEU A 128 32.64 19.03 20.15
C LEU A 128 34.01 19.69 19.96
N ASP A 129 34.16 20.38 18.83
CA ASP A 129 35.39 21.08 18.49
C ASP A 129 35.29 22.56 18.87
N ALA A 130 36.25 23.04 19.62
CA ALA A 130 36.43 24.46 19.89
C ALA A 130 37.73 24.94 19.24
N THR A 131 37.74 26.21 18.91
CA THR A 131 38.94 26.87 18.41
C THR A 131 39.52 27.80 19.47
N LEU A 132 40.84 27.76 19.64
CA LEU A 132 41.61 28.70 20.41
C LEU A 132 42.36 29.58 19.44
N VAL A 133 42.01 30.86 19.45
CA VAL A 133 42.55 31.83 18.51
C VAL A 133 43.44 32.83 19.27
N GLU A 134 44.63 33.03 18.80
CA GLU A 134 45.56 34.01 19.36
C GLU A 134 45.00 35.44 19.15
N ASP A 135 45.16 36.32 20.17
CA ASP A 135 44.71 37.68 20.10
C ASP A 135 45.36 38.41 18.89
N GLY A 136 44.54 39.17 18.18
CA GLY A 136 44.97 39.81 16.93
C GLY A 136 44.75 38.98 15.67
N LYS A 137 44.31 37.74 15.78
CA LYS A 137 43.77 36.93 14.69
C LYS A 137 42.27 37.10 14.60
N TYR A 138 41.78 37.16 13.39
CA TYR A 138 40.36 37.25 13.10
C TYR A 138 39.92 35.99 12.38
N THR A 139 38.63 35.71 12.50
CA THR A 139 38.03 34.51 11.96
C THR A 139 36.98 34.84 10.93
N VAL A 140 37.05 34.11 9.81
CA VAL A 140 35.96 34.03 8.84
C VAL A 140 35.22 32.74 9.07
N SER A 141 33.98 32.81 9.49
CA SER A 141 33.10 31.65 9.61
C SER A 141 32.25 31.51 8.35
N PHE A 142 32.50 30.46 7.57
CA PHE A 142 31.68 30.09 6.40
C PHE A 142 30.52 29.26 6.88
N MET A 143 29.30 29.78 6.67
CA MET A 143 28.07 29.19 7.16
C MET A 143 27.26 28.57 6.04
N VAL A 144 26.74 27.37 6.29
CA VAL A 144 25.78 26.69 5.43
C VAL A 144 24.57 26.36 6.27
N ASP A 145 23.40 26.86 5.90
CA ASP A 145 22.11 26.64 6.60
C ASP A 145 22.13 26.95 8.10
N GLY A 146 22.99 27.92 8.52
CA GLY A 146 23.13 28.32 9.91
C GLY A 146 24.19 27.54 10.70
N GLU A 147 24.79 26.54 10.11
CA GLU A 147 25.86 25.75 10.69
C GLU A 147 27.23 26.17 10.12
N THR A 148 28.28 26.09 10.96
CA THR A 148 29.62 26.39 10.49
C THR A 148 30.14 25.28 9.60
N TYR A 149 30.36 25.62 8.34
CA TYR A 149 30.92 24.71 7.32
C TYR A 149 32.43 24.68 7.34
N PHE A 150 33.07 25.88 7.40
CA PHE A 150 34.51 26.06 7.40
C PHE A 150 34.86 27.31 8.18
N THR A 151 36.03 27.29 8.81
CA THR A 151 36.57 28.44 9.52
C THR A 151 37.98 28.73 9.01
N PHE A 152 38.20 29.96 8.57
CA PHE A 152 39.51 30.51 8.25
C PHE A 152 39.95 31.47 9.36
N THR A 153 41.16 31.32 9.83
CA THR A 153 41.74 32.20 10.85
C THR A 153 43.05 32.74 10.39
N GLY A 154 43.22 34.02 10.49
CA GLY A 154 44.40 34.73 10.06
C GLY A 154 44.55 36.10 10.71
N TYR A 155 45.47 36.90 10.22
CA TYR A 155 45.68 38.25 10.64
C TYR A 155 44.98 39.21 9.65
N GLU A 156 44.76 40.45 10.06
CA GLU A 156 44.29 41.51 9.17
C GLU A 156 45.15 41.61 7.92
N GLY A 157 44.54 41.63 6.74
CA GLY A 157 45.25 41.71 5.45
C GLY A 157 45.65 40.35 4.86
N ASP A 158 45.46 39.24 5.61
CA ASP A 158 45.67 37.90 5.03
C ASP A 158 44.64 37.60 3.96
N VAL A 159 45.05 36.94 2.90
CA VAL A 159 44.12 36.43 1.87
C VAL A 159 43.28 35.31 2.46
N ILE A 160 41.94 35.48 2.42
CA ILE A 160 41.00 34.53 2.92
C ILE A 160 41.04 33.26 2.07
N THR A 161 41.33 32.09 2.68
CA THR A 161 41.20 30.81 2.04
C THR A 161 39.72 30.42 1.98
N VAL A 162 39.18 30.43 0.76
CA VAL A 162 37.78 30.02 0.51
C VAL A 162 37.73 28.48 0.47
N PRO A 163 36.79 27.84 1.19
CA PRO A 163 36.62 26.40 1.13
C PRO A 163 36.08 25.93 -0.23
N GLU A 164 36.09 24.61 -0.46
CA GLU A 164 35.35 24.04 -1.57
C GLU A 164 33.87 24.36 -1.47
N ASN A 165 33.21 24.43 -2.62
CA ASN A 165 31.78 24.75 -2.66
C ASN A 165 30.99 23.67 -1.93
N PRO A 166 30.12 24.04 -1.01
CA PRO A 166 29.29 23.08 -0.34
C PRO A 166 28.25 22.46 -1.29
N GLU A 167 27.82 21.27 -0.96
CA GLU A 167 26.77 20.57 -1.69
C GLU A 167 25.47 20.57 -0.89
N LYS A 168 24.37 20.84 -1.58
CA LYS A 168 23.04 20.80 -1.00
C LYS A 168 22.09 20.17 -1.98
N LEU A 169 21.43 19.09 -1.51
CA LEU A 169 20.49 18.35 -2.34
C LEU A 169 19.39 19.27 -2.88
N GLY A 170 19.23 19.27 -4.18
CA GLY A 170 18.20 20.08 -4.86
C GLY A 170 18.55 21.55 -5.02
N TYR A 171 19.77 21.96 -4.70
CA TYR A 171 20.24 23.34 -4.83
C TYR A 171 21.58 23.40 -5.54
N THR A 172 21.83 24.51 -6.18
CA THR A 172 23.14 24.88 -6.76
C THR A 172 23.73 25.99 -5.91
N PHE A 173 24.99 25.81 -5.51
CA PHE A 173 25.73 26.85 -4.81
C PHE A 173 26.05 28.01 -5.78
N ASP A 174 25.69 29.24 -5.39
CA ASP A 174 25.92 30.44 -6.19
C ASP A 174 27.16 31.20 -5.73
N ALA A 175 27.22 31.52 -4.45
CA ALA A 175 28.27 32.36 -3.90
C ALA A 175 28.33 32.29 -2.36
N TRP A 176 29.40 32.81 -1.83
CA TRP A 176 29.53 33.16 -0.43
C TRP A 176 29.16 34.65 -0.25
N ASP A 177 28.00 34.93 0.37
CA ASP A 177 27.56 36.28 0.72
C ASP A 177 28.29 36.78 1.97
N GLY A 178 28.68 38.06 1.98
CA GLY A 178 29.44 38.64 3.07
C GLY A 178 30.97 38.52 2.92
N MET A 179 31.47 37.97 1.81
CA MET A 179 32.91 38.04 1.51
C MET A 179 33.36 39.45 1.25
N PRO A 180 34.50 39.87 1.82
CA PRO A 180 35.13 41.15 1.43
C PRO A 180 35.43 41.19 -0.07
N GLU A 181 35.18 42.34 -0.72
CA GLU A 181 35.38 42.52 -2.18
C GLU A 181 36.85 42.29 -2.61
N ASP A 182 37.79 42.62 -1.73
CA ASP A 182 39.22 42.44 -1.95
C ASP A 182 39.74 41.06 -1.59
N GLY A 183 38.89 40.20 -0.98
CA GLY A 183 39.25 38.84 -0.57
C GLY A 183 40.23 38.78 0.60
N VAL A 184 40.46 39.87 1.33
CA VAL A 184 41.37 39.91 2.47
C VAL A 184 40.62 39.99 3.80
N LEU A 185 41.25 39.49 4.88
CA LEU A 185 40.70 39.43 6.20
C LEU A 185 40.68 40.81 6.84
N PRO A 186 39.48 41.36 7.21
CA PRO A 186 39.41 42.64 7.93
C PRO A 186 39.82 42.49 9.39
N ALA A 187 40.04 43.61 10.08
CA ALA A 187 40.30 43.66 11.52
C ALA A 187 39.04 43.33 12.36
N ALA A 188 38.31 42.28 11.96
CA ALA A 188 37.14 41.81 12.65
C ALA A 188 36.81 40.37 12.24
N ASN A 189 36.16 39.67 13.14
CA ASN A 189 35.56 38.38 12.79
C ASN A 189 34.39 38.63 11.86
N ILE A 190 34.31 37.88 10.77
CA ILE A 190 33.22 37.97 9.80
C ILE A 190 32.56 36.61 9.62
N THR A 191 31.29 36.68 9.25
CA THR A 191 30.51 35.51 8.87
C THR A 191 30.13 35.65 7.41
N VAL A 192 30.38 34.64 6.61
CA VAL A 192 29.97 34.54 5.22
C VAL A 192 29.00 33.37 5.08
N THR A 193 27.96 33.58 4.32
CA THR A 193 26.86 32.61 4.22
C THR A 193 26.73 32.10 2.79
N ALA A 194 26.53 30.79 2.65
CA ALA A 194 26.28 30.21 1.33
C ALA A 194 24.93 30.68 0.79
N VAL A 195 24.96 31.11 -0.48
CA VAL A 195 23.77 31.46 -1.24
C VAL A 195 23.49 30.37 -2.24
N TRP A 196 22.21 30.04 -2.37
CA TRP A 196 21.77 28.90 -3.14
C TRP A 196 20.67 29.28 -4.12
N SER A 197 20.75 28.73 -5.32
CA SER A 197 19.63 28.68 -6.25
C SER A 197 18.97 27.32 -6.17
N VAL A 198 17.63 27.31 -6.07
CA VAL A 198 16.88 26.06 -6.10
C VAL A 198 16.94 25.45 -7.51
N ASN A 199 17.23 24.18 -7.60
CA ASN A 199 17.28 23.47 -8.88
C ASN A 199 15.87 23.12 -9.33
N THR A 200 15.70 23.02 -10.64
CA THR A 200 14.46 22.56 -11.25
C THR A 200 14.64 21.17 -11.85
N TYR A 201 13.59 20.39 -11.72
CA TYR A 201 13.52 19.02 -12.24
C TYR A 201 12.25 18.82 -13.04
N THR A 202 12.25 17.83 -13.90
CA THR A 202 11.13 17.56 -14.79
C THR A 202 10.37 16.30 -14.38
N ILE A 203 9.06 16.34 -14.59
CA ILE A 203 8.23 15.13 -14.54
C ILE A 203 7.72 14.87 -15.95
N THR A 204 8.10 13.73 -16.50
CA THR A 204 7.56 13.24 -17.76
C THR A 204 6.41 12.29 -17.47
N TYR A 205 5.19 12.71 -17.79
CA TYR A 205 3.99 11.90 -17.68
C TYR A 205 3.77 11.08 -18.93
N LYS A 206 3.49 9.81 -18.77
CA LYS A 206 3.15 8.88 -19.84
C LYS A 206 1.86 8.17 -19.52
N VAL A 207 1.14 7.76 -20.56
CA VAL A 207 -0.01 6.87 -20.44
C VAL A 207 0.23 5.67 -21.35
N ASN A 208 0.26 4.49 -20.79
CA ASN A 208 0.56 3.25 -21.52
C ASN A 208 1.86 3.37 -22.34
N GLY A 209 2.90 3.92 -21.75
CA GLY A 209 4.21 4.11 -22.37
C GLY A 209 4.33 5.28 -23.35
N LYS A 210 3.22 5.96 -23.70
CA LYS A 210 3.23 7.11 -24.61
C LYS A 210 3.32 8.41 -23.83
N GLY A 211 4.19 9.33 -24.28
CA GLY A 211 4.32 10.66 -23.69
C GLY A 211 3.00 11.43 -23.71
N TYR A 212 2.63 11.99 -22.58
CA TYR A 212 1.43 12.78 -22.41
C TYR A 212 1.74 14.25 -22.13
N SER A 213 2.57 14.52 -21.10
CA SER A 213 2.91 15.87 -20.67
C SER A 213 4.30 15.90 -20.02
N VAL A 214 4.93 17.07 -20.01
CA VAL A 214 6.15 17.33 -19.24
C VAL A 214 5.91 18.58 -18.43
N GLN A 215 6.20 18.54 -17.14
CA GLN A 215 6.11 19.66 -16.23
C GLN A 215 7.43 19.85 -15.52
N THR A 216 7.80 21.09 -15.23
CA THR A 216 9.01 21.44 -14.52
C THR A 216 8.65 22.04 -13.18
N TYR A 217 9.32 21.63 -12.14
CA TYR A 217 9.14 22.07 -10.77
C TYR A 217 10.47 22.38 -10.12
N GLU A 218 10.47 23.33 -9.22
CA GLU A 218 11.58 23.51 -8.31
C GLU A 218 11.64 22.35 -7.31
N TYR A 219 12.81 22.01 -6.85
CA TYR A 219 12.99 21.03 -5.78
C TYR A 219 12.13 21.38 -4.57
N GLY A 220 11.43 20.39 -4.04
CA GLY A 220 10.54 20.55 -2.88
C GLY A 220 9.19 21.22 -3.16
N ALA A 221 8.96 21.73 -4.39
CA ALA A 221 7.67 22.30 -4.77
C ALA A 221 6.58 21.22 -4.80
N ALA A 222 5.37 21.58 -4.38
CA ALA A 222 4.21 20.68 -4.46
C ALA A 222 3.90 20.32 -5.91
N ILE A 223 3.70 19.04 -6.17
CA ILE A 223 3.41 18.54 -7.50
C ILE A 223 1.90 18.62 -7.77
N ILE A 224 1.55 19.29 -8.85
CA ILE A 224 0.17 19.34 -9.35
C ILE A 224 0.11 18.50 -10.63
N THR A 225 -0.52 17.36 -10.54
CA THR A 225 -0.60 16.44 -11.67
C THR A 225 -1.49 16.99 -12.79
N PRO A 226 -1.16 16.74 -14.06
CA PRO A 226 -2.01 17.16 -15.16
C PRO A 226 -3.34 16.41 -15.16
N ALA A 227 -4.42 17.11 -15.55
CA ALA A 227 -5.69 16.44 -15.79
C ALA A 227 -5.53 15.48 -16.98
N TYR A 228 -6.21 14.34 -16.92
CA TYR A 228 -6.28 13.39 -18.02
C TYR A 228 -7.74 13.09 -18.34
N ASP A 229 -8.12 13.33 -19.58
CA ASP A 229 -9.46 13.04 -20.06
C ASP A 229 -9.55 11.53 -20.36
N VAL A 230 -10.17 10.81 -19.42
CA VAL A 230 -10.32 9.36 -19.54
C VAL A 230 -11.37 9.06 -20.61
N PRO A 231 -11.04 8.28 -21.65
CA PRO A 231 -12.03 7.88 -22.64
C PRO A 231 -13.17 7.08 -22.01
N GLU A 232 -14.35 7.19 -22.57
CA GLU A 232 -15.49 6.38 -22.14
C GLU A 232 -15.14 4.88 -22.23
N GLY A 233 -15.54 4.15 -21.22
CA GLY A 233 -15.25 2.72 -21.14
C GLY A 233 -13.84 2.37 -20.70
N TYR A 234 -13.07 3.32 -20.24
CA TYR A 234 -11.71 3.07 -19.72
C TYR A 234 -11.60 3.45 -18.25
N THR A 235 -10.64 2.84 -17.60
CA THR A 235 -10.23 3.19 -16.24
C THR A 235 -8.80 3.68 -16.27
N PHE A 236 -8.61 4.85 -15.70
CA PHE A 236 -7.30 5.46 -15.51
C PHE A 236 -6.78 5.20 -14.09
N SER A 237 -5.55 4.71 -13.99
CA SER A 237 -4.94 4.38 -12.68
C SER A 237 -4.66 5.60 -11.80
N GLY A 238 -4.70 6.79 -12.37
CA GLY A 238 -4.19 8.00 -11.74
C GLY A 238 -2.68 8.13 -11.85
N TRP A 239 -2.18 9.31 -11.51
CA TRP A 239 -0.75 9.61 -11.47
C TRP A 239 -0.20 9.26 -10.10
N SER A 240 0.78 8.36 -10.05
CA SER A 240 1.49 8.03 -8.80
C SER A 240 2.75 8.89 -8.71
N VAL A 241 2.65 9.99 -8.00
CA VAL A 241 3.74 10.95 -7.79
C VAL A 241 3.95 11.20 -6.29
N PRO A 242 5.14 11.60 -5.86
CA PRO A 242 5.33 12.11 -4.50
C PRO A 242 4.59 13.44 -4.31
N GLU A 243 4.39 13.84 -3.07
CA GLU A 243 3.74 15.14 -2.74
C GLU A 243 4.56 16.33 -3.24
N THR A 244 5.89 16.23 -3.17
CA THR A 244 6.81 17.29 -3.56
C THR A 244 7.88 16.77 -4.51
N MET A 245 8.42 17.67 -5.35
CA MET A 245 9.44 17.35 -6.33
C MET A 245 10.77 16.92 -5.69
N PRO A 246 11.25 15.71 -5.94
CA PRO A 246 12.56 15.26 -5.48
C PRO A 246 13.68 15.91 -6.28
N ALA A 247 14.93 15.68 -5.85
CA ALA A 247 16.12 16.21 -6.53
C ALA A 247 16.55 15.35 -7.73
N GLU A 248 15.59 14.93 -8.54
CA GLU A 248 15.81 14.13 -9.75
C GLU A 248 14.64 14.28 -10.71
N ASP A 249 14.89 14.01 -11.99
CA ASP A 249 13.83 13.94 -12.98
C ASP A 249 13.00 12.67 -12.80
N LEU A 250 11.69 12.79 -12.92
CA LEU A 250 10.76 11.68 -12.78
C LEU A 250 10.14 11.29 -14.12
N VAL A 251 9.90 10.02 -14.27
CA VAL A 251 9.05 9.46 -15.32
C VAL A 251 7.90 8.72 -14.66
N VAL A 252 6.68 9.19 -14.89
CA VAL A 252 5.45 8.61 -14.33
C VAL A 252 4.65 8.03 -15.48
N ASP A 253 4.45 6.74 -15.46
CA ASP A 253 3.66 6.04 -16.47
C ASP A 253 2.39 5.49 -15.82
N ALA A 254 1.27 6.10 -16.13
CA ALA A 254 -0.05 5.67 -15.69
C ALA A 254 -0.65 4.70 -16.71
N THR A 255 -1.49 3.82 -16.24
CA THR A 255 -2.23 2.92 -17.11
C THR A 255 -3.64 3.46 -17.38
N CYS A 256 -4.05 3.39 -18.63
CA CYS A 256 -5.43 3.60 -19.05
C CYS A 256 -5.87 2.30 -19.75
N THR A 257 -6.74 1.56 -19.07
CA THR A 257 -7.16 0.22 -19.50
C THR A 257 -8.64 0.22 -19.83
N ILE A 258 -9.00 -0.51 -20.88
CA ILE A 258 -10.40 -0.72 -21.21
C ILE A 258 -11.08 -1.49 -20.08
N ASN A 259 -12.29 -1.09 -19.74
CA ASN A 259 -13.08 -1.77 -18.73
C ASN A 259 -13.58 -3.10 -19.29
N VAL A 260 -13.58 -4.10 -18.44
CA VAL A 260 -14.09 -5.43 -18.78
C VAL A 260 -15.27 -5.70 -17.87
N TYR A 261 -16.37 -6.15 -18.47
CA TYR A 261 -17.60 -6.44 -17.77
C TYR A 261 -17.90 -7.93 -17.79
N GLU A 262 -18.56 -8.35 -16.75
CA GLU A 262 -18.98 -9.72 -16.56
C GLU A 262 -20.39 -9.90 -17.17
N VAL A 263 -20.50 -10.80 -18.15
CA VAL A 263 -21.76 -11.24 -18.71
C VAL A 263 -21.99 -12.67 -18.21
N THR A 264 -22.90 -12.81 -17.26
CA THR A 264 -23.26 -14.11 -16.71
C THR A 264 -24.35 -14.75 -17.54
N LEU A 265 -24.06 -15.92 -18.08
CA LEU A 265 -25.02 -16.72 -18.83
C LEU A 265 -25.65 -17.74 -17.89
N ILE A 266 -26.96 -17.73 -17.83
CA ILE A 266 -27.71 -18.69 -17.02
C ILE A 266 -28.65 -19.52 -17.87
N ASP A 267 -28.91 -20.72 -17.44
CA ASP A 267 -29.92 -21.58 -17.98
C ASP A 267 -31.29 -21.14 -17.47
N GLY A 268 -32.10 -20.57 -18.33
CA GLY A 268 -33.45 -20.11 -17.94
C GLY A 268 -34.40 -21.26 -17.60
N PHE A 269 -34.03 -22.51 -17.89
CA PHE A 269 -34.82 -23.68 -17.53
C PHE A 269 -34.73 -24.00 -16.02
N ASN A 270 -33.53 -23.93 -15.45
CA ASN A 270 -33.27 -24.31 -14.05
C ASN A 270 -32.55 -23.24 -13.23
N GLY A 271 -32.10 -22.15 -13.87
CA GLY A 271 -31.36 -21.07 -13.23
C GLY A 271 -29.89 -21.36 -13.00
N ASP A 272 -29.37 -22.49 -13.46
CA ASP A 272 -27.96 -22.84 -13.30
C ASP A 272 -27.04 -21.93 -14.15
N PRO A 273 -25.84 -21.62 -13.66
CA PRO A 273 -24.88 -20.87 -14.45
C PRO A 273 -24.34 -21.73 -15.61
N ILE A 274 -24.38 -21.19 -16.83
CA ILE A 274 -23.81 -21.82 -18.04
C ILE A 274 -22.35 -21.41 -18.19
N ALA A 275 -22.12 -20.09 -18.18
CA ALA A 275 -20.80 -19.51 -18.36
C ALA A 275 -20.77 -18.08 -17.81
N VAL A 276 -19.55 -17.61 -17.59
CA VAL A 276 -19.25 -16.20 -17.32
C VAL A 276 -18.32 -15.73 -18.42
N LEU A 277 -18.72 -14.73 -19.16
CA LEU A 277 -17.93 -14.10 -20.22
C LEU A 277 -17.39 -12.78 -19.69
N TYR A 278 -16.14 -12.49 -20.03
CA TYR A 278 -15.51 -11.20 -19.74
C TYR A 278 -15.39 -10.43 -21.06
N VAL A 279 -16.12 -9.33 -21.14
CA VAL A 279 -16.30 -8.57 -22.38
C VAL A 279 -15.78 -7.16 -22.21
N GLU A 280 -14.91 -6.72 -23.09
CA GLU A 280 -14.40 -5.34 -23.08
C GLU A 280 -15.54 -4.36 -23.39
N HIS A 281 -15.45 -3.17 -22.80
CA HIS A 281 -16.44 -2.10 -23.01
C HIS A 281 -16.77 -1.88 -24.47
N GLY A 282 -18.06 -1.88 -24.76
CA GLY A 282 -18.57 -1.61 -26.11
C GLY A 282 -18.48 -2.77 -27.09
N GLN A 283 -17.90 -3.89 -26.68
CA GLN A 283 -17.89 -5.12 -27.49
C GLN A 283 -19.16 -5.94 -27.25
N ASP A 284 -19.44 -6.83 -28.18
CA ASP A 284 -20.55 -7.77 -28.08
C ASP A 284 -20.08 -9.04 -27.35
N ALA A 285 -20.93 -9.60 -26.48
CA ALA A 285 -20.71 -10.89 -25.89
C ALA A 285 -20.99 -12.00 -26.94
N ILE A 286 -19.99 -12.87 -27.13
CA ILE A 286 -20.13 -14.04 -28.02
C ILE A 286 -20.79 -15.16 -27.23
N LEU A 287 -22.09 -15.38 -27.50
CA LEU A 287 -22.88 -16.37 -26.80
C LEU A 287 -22.53 -17.77 -27.30
N PRO A 288 -22.30 -18.75 -26.41
CA PRO A 288 -22.14 -20.15 -26.80
C PRO A 288 -23.47 -20.80 -27.19
N ASP A 289 -23.41 -22.06 -27.61
CA ASP A 289 -24.61 -22.86 -27.72
C ASP A 289 -25.26 -23.05 -26.33
N ALA A 290 -26.59 -22.98 -26.32
CA ALA A 290 -27.34 -23.21 -25.10
C ALA A 290 -27.38 -24.70 -24.72
N PRO A 291 -27.47 -25.04 -23.40
CA PRO A 291 -27.66 -26.44 -22.99
C PRO A 291 -28.89 -27.08 -23.64
N GLU A 292 -28.79 -28.34 -23.95
CA GLU A 292 -29.94 -29.10 -24.44
C GLU A 292 -30.77 -29.65 -23.28
N HIS A 293 -32.10 -29.55 -23.38
CA HIS A 293 -33.04 -30.09 -22.40
C HIS A 293 -34.02 -31.04 -23.08
N ALA A 294 -34.17 -32.22 -22.52
CA ALA A 294 -35.10 -33.22 -23.06
C ALA A 294 -36.55 -32.68 -23.06
N GLY A 295 -37.17 -32.69 -24.22
CA GLY A 295 -38.52 -32.18 -24.38
C GLY A 295 -38.65 -30.67 -24.55
N TYR A 296 -37.52 -29.97 -24.73
CA TYR A 296 -37.48 -28.54 -24.97
C TYR A 296 -36.52 -28.27 -26.11
N ILE A 297 -36.74 -27.15 -26.78
CA ILE A 297 -35.85 -26.59 -27.77
C ILE A 297 -35.41 -25.20 -27.34
N PHE A 298 -34.15 -24.87 -27.59
CA PHE A 298 -33.66 -23.52 -27.38
C PHE A 298 -34.40 -22.54 -28.29
N ASP A 299 -34.94 -21.50 -27.73
CA ASP A 299 -35.59 -20.40 -28.45
C ASP A 299 -34.60 -19.27 -28.73
N ARG A 300 -34.15 -18.66 -27.68
CA ARG A 300 -33.26 -17.51 -27.74
C ARG A 300 -32.51 -17.28 -26.43
N TRP A 301 -31.52 -16.48 -26.55
CA TRP A 301 -30.98 -15.82 -25.39
C TRP A 301 -31.83 -14.60 -25.03
N ASP A 302 -32.27 -14.50 -23.78
CA ASP A 302 -33.03 -13.36 -23.25
C ASP A 302 -32.07 -12.44 -22.49
N GLY A 303 -31.88 -11.25 -23.03
CA GLY A 303 -30.94 -10.25 -22.61
C GLY A 303 -30.13 -9.71 -23.76
N ASP A 304 -29.63 -8.51 -23.63
CA ASP A 304 -28.85 -7.85 -24.66
C ASP A 304 -27.39 -8.30 -24.60
N SER A 305 -26.89 -8.92 -25.63
CA SER A 305 -25.50 -9.35 -25.76
C SER A 305 -24.61 -8.32 -26.44
N THR A 306 -25.20 -7.24 -26.98
CA THR A 306 -24.48 -6.25 -27.77
C THR A 306 -24.03 -5.05 -26.92
N ASN A 307 -22.99 -4.39 -27.39
CA ASN A 307 -22.48 -3.14 -26.77
C ASN A 307 -22.44 -3.21 -25.25
N VAL A 308 -21.67 -4.14 -24.70
CA VAL A 308 -21.59 -4.40 -23.25
C VAL A 308 -20.88 -3.23 -22.56
N THR A 309 -21.63 -2.49 -21.74
CA THR A 309 -21.12 -1.33 -21.00
C THR A 309 -21.27 -1.47 -19.47
N GLU A 310 -21.84 -2.58 -19.02
CA GLU A 310 -22.04 -2.92 -17.60
C GLU A 310 -22.16 -4.43 -17.43
N ASN A 311 -22.04 -4.89 -16.19
CA ASN A 311 -22.28 -6.29 -15.86
C ASN A 311 -23.74 -6.62 -16.09
N ARG A 312 -24.01 -7.79 -16.69
CA ARG A 312 -25.38 -8.22 -17.01
C ARG A 312 -25.53 -9.73 -16.95
N THR A 313 -26.75 -10.15 -16.92
CA THR A 313 -27.13 -11.57 -16.98
C THR A 313 -27.98 -11.79 -18.21
N ILE A 314 -27.70 -12.86 -18.96
CA ILE A 314 -28.43 -13.30 -20.13
C ILE A 314 -28.88 -14.72 -19.87
N ALA A 315 -30.15 -14.99 -20.09
CA ALA A 315 -30.75 -16.29 -19.84
C ALA A 315 -31.06 -17.04 -21.17
N ALA A 316 -30.74 -18.31 -21.19
CA ALA A 316 -31.22 -19.18 -22.27
C ALA A 316 -32.70 -19.47 -22.08
N CYS A 317 -33.52 -19.12 -23.06
CA CYS A 317 -34.95 -19.41 -23.07
C CYS A 317 -35.26 -20.62 -23.91
N TYR A 318 -36.25 -21.38 -23.49
CA TYR A 318 -36.62 -22.64 -24.13
C TYR A 318 -38.12 -22.73 -24.31
N TRP A 319 -38.48 -23.37 -25.37
CA TRP A 319 -39.85 -23.71 -25.66
C TRP A 319 -40.06 -25.19 -25.44
N MET A 320 -41.17 -25.54 -24.80
CA MET A 320 -41.54 -26.94 -24.59
C MET A 320 -42.04 -27.54 -25.89
N ILE A 321 -41.47 -28.67 -26.30
CA ILE A 321 -41.94 -29.42 -27.48
C ILE A 321 -43.34 -29.86 -27.20
N GLY A 322 -44.25 -29.51 -28.10
CA GLY A 322 -45.70 -29.81 -28.00
C GLY A 322 -46.53 -28.69 -27.40
N ASP A 323 -45.93 -27.63 -26.83
CA ASP A 323 -46.63 -26.41 -26.40
C ASP A 323 -46.62 -25.39 -27.55
N VAL A 324 -47.56 -25.48 -28.42
CA VAL A 324 -47.57 -24.72 -29.69
C VAL A 324 -48.07 -23.29 -29.49
N ASN A 325 -48.90 -23.06 -28.48
CA ASN A 325 -49.43 -21.75 -28.15
C ASN A 325 -48.58 -20.98 -27.14
N HIS A 326 -47.52 -21.59 -26.62
CA HIS A 326 -46.57 -21.04 -25.64
C HIS A 326 -47.23 -20.59 -24.33
N ASP A 327 -48.27 -21.30 -23.86
CA ASP A 327 -48.90 -21.01 -22.59
C ASP A 327 -48.29 -21.71 -21.38
N GLY A 328 -47.26 -22.55 -21.62
CA GLY A 328 -46.50 -23.28 -20.61
C GLY A 328 -47.09 -24.66 -20.27
N GLU A 329 -48.17 -25.08 -20.94
CA GLU A 329 -48.82 -26.38 -20.74
C GLU A 329 -49.06 -27.08 -22.10
N ILE A 330 -48.88 -28.41 -22.10
CA ILE A 330 -49.24 -29.22 -23.25
C ILE A 330 -50.73 -29.63 -23.09
N THR A 331 -51.57 -29.07 -23.89
CA THR A 331 -53.03 -29.23 -23.79
C THR A 331 -53.66 -29.84 -25.04
N THR A 332 -54.94 -30.12 -25.01
CA THR A 332 -55.68 -30.56 -26.22
C THR A 332 -55.77 -29.44 -27.29
N TYR A 333 -55.55 -28.20 -26.92
CA TYR A 333 -55.57 -27.09 -27.85
C TYR A 333 -54.30 -27.11 -28.72
N ASP A 334 -53.15 -27.47 -28.13
CA ASP A 334 -51.88 -27.64 -28.87
C ASP A 334 -51.99 -28.77 -29.90
N ALA A 335 -52.58 -29.92 -29.49
CA ALA A 335 -52.86 -31.01 -30.37
C ALA A 335 -53.78 -30.57 -31.54
N LEU A 336 -54.73 -29.68 -31.31
CA LEU A 336 -55.56 -29.13 -32.35
C LEU A 336 -54.78 -28.22 -33.32
N LEU A 337 -53.86 -27.39 -32.79
CA LEU A 337 -53.00 -26.52 -33.58
C LEU A 337 -52.10 -27.34 -34.49
N ILE A 338 -51.44 -28.38 -33.95
CA ILE A 338 -50.60 -29.30 -34.76
C ILE A 338 -51.44 -29.98 -35.84
N MET A 339 -52.65 -30.47 -35.50
CA MET A 339 -53.54 -31.10 -36.50
C MET A 339 -53.94 -30.14 -37.60
N ARG A 340 -54.23 -28.87 -37.29
CA ARG A 340 -54.55 -27.83 -38.25
C ARG A 340 -53.38 -27.55 -39.18
N TYR A 341 -52.18 -27.47 -38.66
CA TYR A 341 -50.94 -27.32 -39.41
C TYR A 341 -50.71 -28.52 -40.35
N ALA A 342 -50.81 -29.76 -39.82
CA ALA A 342 -50.66 -30.98 -40.59
C ALA A 342 -51.67 -31.10 -41.74
N LEU A 343 -52.87 -30.53 -41.59
CA LEU A 343 -53.90 -30.53 -42.64
C LEU A 343 -53.79 -29.34 -43.62
N GLY A 344 -52.78 -28.48 -43.44
CA GLY A 344 -52.59 -27.27 -44.25
C GLY A 344 -53.63 -26.20 -44.01
N LEU A 345 -54.34 -26.24 -42.88
CA LEU A 345 -55.34 -25.22 -42.51
C LEU A 345 -54.68 -24.07 -41.72
N GLU A 346 -53.46 -24.27 -41.31
CA GLU A 346 -52.57 -23.30 -40.69
C GLU A 346 -51.22 -23.40 -41.43
N THR A 347 -50.59 -22.28 -41.73
CA THR A 347 -49.31 -22.22 -42.46
C THR A 347 -48.20 -21.58 -41.64
N GLU A 348 -48.54 -21.04 -40.50
CA GLU A 348 -47.59 -20.45 -39.56
C GLU A 348 -47.44 -21.36 -38.32
N GLY A 349 -46.22 -21.69 -37.96
CA GLY A 349 -45.91 -22.49 -36.79
C GLY A 349 -44.44 -22.85 -36.73
N ASN A 350 -43.97 -23.13 -35.52
CA ASN A 350 -42.63 -23.63 -35.33
C ASN A 350 -42.63 -25.16 -35.45
N GLU A 351 -42.19 -25.68 -36.60
CA GLU A 351 -42.16 -27.11 -36.89
C GLU A 351 -41.38 -27.91 -35.83
N LEU A 352 -40.31 -27.33 -35.29
CA LEU A 352 -39.51 -27.99 -34.23
C LEU A 352 -40.27 -28.24 -32.93
N ILE A 353 -41.28 -27.39 -32.63
CA ILE A 353 -42.15 -27.56 -31.45
C ILE A 353 -43.28 -28.52 -31.76
N MET A 354 -43.75 -28.49 -33.02
CA MET A 354 -44.89 -29.28 -33.50
C MET A 354 -44.49 -30.76 -33.79
N ASP A 355 -43.25 -30.99 -34.23
CA ASP A 355 -42.69 -32.35 -34.43
C ASP A 355 -42.40 -32.96 -33.05
N PHE A 356 -43.48 -33.52 -32.46
CA PHE A 356 -43.41 -34.01 -31.08
C PHE A 356 -42.67 -35.36 -30.98
N ASN A 357 -42.66 -36.12 -32.07
CA ASN A 357 -41.98 -37.42 -32.11
C ASN A 357 -40.54 -37.33 -32.62
N GLY A 358 -40.11 -36.18 -33.17
CA GLY A 358 -38.75 -35.90 -33.68
C GLY A 358 -38.40 -36.64 -34.95
N ASP A 359 -39.39 -36.99 -35.81
CA ASP A 359 -39.14 -37.72 -37.03
C ASP A 359 -38.86 -36.81 -38.23
N GLY A 360 -38.92 -35.50 -38.05
CA GLY A 360 -38.66 -34.45 -39.03
C GLY A 360 -39.88 -34.06 -39.86
N CYS A 361 -41.08 -34.52 -39.53
CA CYS A 361 -42.32 -34.22 -40.21
C CYS A 361 -43.41 -33.83 -39.19
N VAL A 362 -44.10 -32.74 -39.44
CA VAL A 362 -45.28 -32.40 -38.61
C VAL A 362 -46.52 -33.00 -39.26
N ASP A 363 -47.05 -34.08 -38.66
CA ASP A 363 -48.22 -34.78 -39.16
C ASP A 363 -49.26 -35.12 -38.08
N SER A 364 -50.25 -35.96 -38.45
CA SER A 364 -51.31 -36.34 -37.52
C SER A 364 -50.83 -37.20 -36.36
N LEU A 365 -49.64 -37.82 -36.47
CA LEU A 365 -49.08 -38.64 -35.41
C LEU A 365 -48.61 -37.71 -34.26
N ASP A 366 -47.98 -36.59 -34.59
CA ASP A 366 -47.57 -35.60 -33.59
C ASP A 366 -48.79 -35.06 -32.85
N ALA A 367 -49.80 -34.63 -33.57
CA ALA A 367 -51.05 -34.19 -32.95
C ALA A 367 -51.68 -35.27 -32.04
N LEU A 368 -51.62 -36.53 -32.42
CA LEU A 368 -52.10 -37.63 -31.61
C LEU A 368 -51.24 -37.83 -30.35
N LEU A 369 -49.93 -37.74 -30.45
CA LEU A 369 -49.01 -37.90 -29.36
C LEU A 369 -49.15 -36.76 -28.35
N VAL A 370 -49.26 -35.51 -28.80
CA VAL A 370 -49.54 -34.33 -27.97
C VAL A 370 -50.92 -34.48 -27.29
N LEU A 371 -51.94 -34.93 -27.99
CA LEU A 371 -53.23 -35.20 -27.41
C LEU A 371 -53.14 -36.25 -26.31
N ARG A 372 -52.47 -37.37 -26.56
CA ARG A 372 -52.25 -38.43 -25.55
C ARG A 372 -51.47 -37.87 -24.33
N ARG A 373 -50.46 -37.07 -24.52
CA ARG A 373 -49.67 -36.40 -23.47
C ARG A 373 -50.57 -35.51 -22.65
N SER A 374 -51.40 -34.67 -23.28
CA SER A 374 -52.29 -33.70 -22.62
C SER A 374 -53.36 -34.36 -21.73
N ILE A 375 -53.79 -35.60 -22.04
CA ILE A 375 -54.79 -36.34 -21.23
C ILE A 375 -54.16 -37.39 -20.30
N GLY A 376 -52.82 -37.42 -20.22
CA GLY A 376 -52.09 -38.38 -19.36
C GLY A 376 -52.16 -39.85 -19.86
N ALA A 377 -52.48 -40.08 -21.12
CA ALA A 377 -52.52 -41.40 -21.70
C ALA A 377 -51.13 -41.81 -22.17
N ALA A 378 -50.58 -42.84 -21.58
CA ALA A 378 -49.27 -43.40 -21.95
C ALA A 378 -49.22 -43.92 -23.41
#